data_4f25ccb52d3a2df7335a350613a19dae
#
_entry.id   4f25ccb52d3a2df7335a350613a19dae
#
_cell.length_a   1.000
_cell.length_b   1.000
_cell.length_c   1.000
_cell.angle_alpha   90.00
_cell.angle_beta   90.00
_cell.angle_gamma   90.00
#
_symmetry.space_group_name_H-M   'P 1'
#
loop_
_entity.id
_entity.type
_entity.pdbx_description
1 polymer ?
#
loop_
_entity_poly.entity_id
_entity_poly.type
_entity_poly.pdbx_seq_one_letter_code
_entity_poly.pdbx_strand_id
1 'polypeptide(L)'
;MANFNKLITLFLSASFIVSAAPKKTESDNWIDAAVKQKAAIRSQLNSAKMPVQSVWMKADMKSAPITASLAGQDKLVLVTTAGPDGNDWDWGVWANASLVKKDGSRVWLDELDPSYAVSGSGPVVKNKNLYNAPLSIGGEKYEHGVLCHANGVMVFDLNKEYVRFEA
;
A
#
# COMPACT_ATOMS: atom_id res chain seq x y z
N MET A 1 -24.23 -7.82 -19.28
CA MET A 1 -23.60 -6.53 -18.90
C MET A 1 -22.42 -6.85 -18.01
N ALA A 2 -21.20 -6.58 -18.46
CA ALA A 2 -20.00 -6.89 -17.72
C ALA A 2 -19.92 -5.97 -16.50
N ASN A 3 -19.98 -6.53 -15.29
CA ASN A 3 -19.67 -5.82 -14.05
C ASN A 3 -18.20 -5.47 -14.07
N PHE A 4 -17.86 -4.25 -14.43
CA PHE A 4 -16.52 -3.73 -14.28
C PHE A 4 -16.24 -3.56 -12.77
N ASN A 5 -15.42 -4.43 -12.22
CA ASN A 5 -14.89 -4.24 -10.88
C ASN A 5 -14.13 -2.91 -10.84
N LYS A 6 -14.53 -2.01 -9.96
CA LYS A 6 -13.84 -0.73 -9.78
C LYS A 6 -12.70 -0.90 -8.78
N LEU A 7 -11.55 -0.35 -9.14
CA LEU A 7 -10.29 -0.44 -8.38
C LEU A 7 -9.84 0.94 -7.92
N ILE A 8 -9.36 1.05 -6.71
CA ILE A 8 -8.55 2.17 -6.25
C ILE A 8 -7.16 1.69 -5.87
N THR A 9 -6.15 2.41 -6.31
CA THR A 9 -4.74 2.09 -6.03
C THR A 9 -4.13 3.25 -5.25
N LEU A 10 -3.47 2.92 -4.15
CA LEU A 10 -2.75 3.86 -3.30
C LEU A 10 -1.28 3.49 -3.29
N PHE A 11 -0.43 4.50 -3.38
CA PHE A 11 1.02 4.34 -3.37
C PHE A 11 1.61 4.95 -2.10
N LEU A 12 2.51 4.22 -1.48
CA LEU A 12 3.40 4.71 -0.43
C LEU A 12 4.84 4.60 -0.96
N SER A 13 5.56 5.70 -0.93
CA SER A 13 6.96 5.76 -1.37
C SER A 13 7.88 5.98 -0.18
N ALA A 14 8.87 5.12 -0.01
CA ALA A 14 9.88 5.24 1.03
C ALA A 14 11.28 5.34 0.39
N SER A 15 12.15 6.21 0.89
CA SER A 15 13.54 6.35 0.42
C SER A 15 14.51 6.59 1.55
N PHE A 16 15.64 5.87 1.52
CA PHE A 16 16.88 6.23 2.19
C PHE A 16 17.86 6.81 1.17
N ILE A 17 18.55 7.90 1.50
CA ILE A 17 19.51 8.52 0.59
C ILE A 17 20.87 7.85 0.73
N VAL A 18 21.31 7.11 -0.29
CA VAL A 18 22.71 6.98 -0.68
C VAL A 18 22.76 7.19 -2.19
N SER A 19 23.58 8.13 -2.62
CA SER A 19 23.70 8.65 -3.99
C SER A 19 24.16 7.58 -4.98
N ALA A 20 23.29 7.20 -5.92
CA ALA A 20 23.70 6.65 -7.22
C ALA A 20 22.62 6.92 -8.28
N ALA A 21 23.02 7.16 -9.52
CA ALA A 21 22.16 7.57 -10.62
C ALA A 21 21.04 6.55 -10.95
N PRO A 22 19.86 7.00 -11.41
CA PRO A 22 18.70 6.14 -11.59
C PRO A 22 18.93 5.14 -12.73
N LYS A 23 18.86 3.85 -12.43
CA LYS A 23 18.63 2.81 -13.44
C LYS A 23 17.12 2.72 -13.69
N LYS A 24 16.73 3.08 -14.91
CA LYS A 24 15.41 2.87 -15.47
C LYS A 24 15.14 1.36 -15.46
N THR A 25 14.00 0.88 -14.92
CA THR A 25 13.39 -0.44 -15.21
C THR A 25 13.06 -1.40 -14.05
N GLU A 26 13.37 -1.13 -12.79
CA GLU A 26 12.95 -2.07 -11.74
C GLU A 26 11.51 -1.83 -11.23
N SER A 27 11.01 -0.59 -11.27
CA SER A 27 9.63 -0.28 -10.82
C SER A 27 8.54 -0.94 -11.67
N ASP A 28 8.79 -1.20 -12.96
CA ASP A 28 7.80 -1.83 -13.84
C ASP A 28 7.78 -3.36 -13.70
N ASN A 29 8.90 -3.97 -13.37
CA ASN A 29 9.04 -5.42 -13.29
C ASN A 29 8.34 -6.05 -12.07
N TRP A 30 8.28 -5.37 -10.93
CA TRP A 30 7.63 -5.93 -9.75
C TRP A 30 6.10 -5.81 -9.82
N ILE A 31 5.58 -4.72 -10.42
CA ILE A 31 4.15 -4.64 -10.76
C ILE A 31 3.80 -5.81 -11.67
N ASP A 32 4.62 -6.07 -12.68
CA ASP A 32 4.43 -7.20 -13.58
C ASP A 32 4.52 -8.55 -12.88
N ALA A 33 5.45 -8.75 -11.97
CA ALA A 33 5.58 -9.98 -11.19
C ALA A 33 4.41 -10.15 -10.22
N ALA A 34 4.02 -9.11 -9.51
CA ALA A 34 2.91 -9.10 -8.57
C ALA A 34 1.54 -9.29 -9.28
N VAL A 35 1.41 -8.75 -10.49
CA VAL A 35 0.16 -8.72 -11.26
C VAL A 35 0.07 -9.81 -12.32
N LYS A 36 1.19 -10.45 -12.73
CA LYS A 36 1.17 -11.61 -13.64
C LYS A 36 0.25 -12.74 -13.17
N GLN A 37 0.10 -12.91 -11.87
CA GLN A 37 -0.78 -13.95 -11.32
C GLN A 37 -2.26 -13.58 -11.34
N LYS A 38 -2.61 -12.29 -11.52
CA LYS A 38 -4.01 -11.84 -11.61
C LYS A 38 -4.16 -10.79 -12.72
N ALA A 39 -4.28 -11.24 -13.96
CA ALA A 39 -4.42 -10.38 -15.14
C ALA A 39 -5.55 -9.32 -15.03
N ALA A 40 -6.62 -9.63 -14.30
CA ALA A 40 -7.72 -8.68 -14.04
C ALA A 40 -7.27 -7.47 -13.20
N ILE A 41 -6.38 -7.66 -12.22
CA ILE A 41 -5.84 -6.57 -11.39
C ILE A 41 -4.94 -5.68 -12.25
N ARG A 42 -4.12 -6.26 -13.13
CA ARG A 42 -3.26 -5.50 -14.05
C ARG A 42 -4.09 -4.60 -14.97
N SER A 43 -5.13 -5.14 -15.59
CA SER A 43 -6.03 -4.34 -16.44
C SER A 43 -6.65 -3.17 -15.68
N GLN A 44 -7.06 -3.40 -14.44
CA GLN A 44 -7.65 -2.37 -13.59
C GLN A 44 -6.63 -1.34 -13.12
N LEU A 45 -5.40 -1.75 -12.78
CA LEU A 45 -4.29 -0.83 -12.45
C LEU A 45 -3.96 0.08 -13.62
N ASN A 46 -3.90 -0.46 -14.85
CA ASN A 46 -3.63 0.31 -16.05
C ASN A 46 -4.77 1.27 -16.44
N SER A 47 -5.99 1.00 -16.01
CA SER A 47 -7.17 1.84 -16.24
C SER A 47 -7.48 2.79 -15.08
N ALA A 48 -6.78 2.65 -13.94
CA ALA A 48 -7.00 3.49 -12.77
C ALA A 48 -6.65 4.95 -13.09
N LYS A 49 -7.66 5.82 -13.02
CA LYS A 49 -7.44 7.25 -13.14
C LYS A 49 -6.78 7.76 -11.86
N MET A 50 -5.50 8.17 -11.96
CA MET A 50 -4.77 8.90 -10.93
C MET A 50 -4.81 8.23 -9.55
N PRO A 51 -3.85 7.37 -9.22
CA PRO A 51 -3.74 6.84 -7.87
C PRO A 51 -3.53 7.98 -6.85
N VAL A 52 -4.10 7.83 -5.67
CA VAL A 52 -3.72 8.68 -4.53
C VAL A 52 -2.32 8.27 -4.12
N GLN A 53 -1.41 9.22 -4.04
CA GLN A 53 0.00 8.97 -3.79
C GLN A 53 0.49 9.85 -2.63
N SER A 54 1.29 9.28 -1.73
CA SER A 54 2.04 10.07 -0.77
C SER A 54 3.19 10.83 -1.46
N VAL A 55 3.77 11.80 -0.76
CA VAL A 55 5.13 12.27 -1.07
C VAL A 55 6.14 11.14 -0.87
N TRP A 56 7.34 11.28 -1.40
CA TRP A 56 8.45 10.39 -1.07
C TRP A 56 8.74 10.46 0.44
N MET A 57 8.56 9.33 1.12
CA MET A 57 8.79 9.23 2.57
C MET A 57 10.23 8.85 2.84
N LYS A 58 10.89 9.57 3.75
CA LYS A 58 12.23 9.26 4.26
C LYS A 58 12.14 8.81 5.71
N ALA A 59 13.16 8.12 6.20
CA ALA A 59 13.16 7.55 7.54
C ALA A 59 13.00 8.58 8.68
N ASP A 60 13.43 9.81 8.46
CA ASP A 60 13.37 10.92 9.42
C ASP A 60 12.08 11.75 9.33
N MET A 61 11.22 11.44 8.36
CA MET A 61 9.97 12.16 8.17
C MET A 61 8.89 11.64 9.13
N LYS A 62 7.99 12.54 9.51
CA LYS A 62 6.73 12.19 10.15
C LYS A 62 5.81 11.47 9.16
N SER A 63 4.78 10.81 9.69
CA SER A 63 3.72 10.22 8.86
C SER A 63 3.07 11.28 7.96
N ALA A 64 2.66 10.86 6.77
CA ALA A 64 1.89 11.67 5.84
C ALA A 64 0.48 11.06 5.72
N PRO A 65 -0.58 11.79 6.13
CA PRO A 65 -1.93 11.25 6.07
C PRO A 65 -2.38 11.03 4.62
N ILE A 66 -3.02 9.89 4.38
CA ILE A 66 -3.62 9.53 3.11
C ILE A 66 -5.10 9.24 3.31
N THR A 67 -5.93 9.82 2.45
CA THR A 67 -7.37 9.56 2.41
C THR A 67 -7.81 9.32 0.98
N ALA A 68 -8.65 8.30 0.77
CA ALA A 68 -9.20 7.99 -0.55
C ALA A 68 -10.68 7.61 -0.47
N SER A 69 -11.47 8.06 -1.45
CA SER A 69 -12.86 7.64 -1.60
C SER A 69 -12.92 6.21 -2.14
N LEU A 70 -13.68 5.36 -1.45
CA LEU A 70 -13.91 3.96 -1.82
C LEU A 70 -15.34 3.72 -2.33
N ALA A 71 -16.16 4.76 -2.42
CA ALA A 71 -17.56 4.61 -2.80
C ALA A 71 -17.73 3.86 -4.14
N GLY A 72 -18.39 2.71 -4.07
CA GLY A 72 -18.62 1.82 -5.21
C GLY A 72 -17.40 1.10 -5.76
N GLN A 73 -16.27 1.10 -5.03
CA GLN A 73 -15.09 0.32 -5.39
C GLN A 73 -15.22 -1.13 -4.90
N ASP A 74 -14.70 -2.06 -5.68
CA ASP A 74 -14.68 -3.49 -5.33
C ASP A 74 -13.38 -3.89 -4.62
N LYS A 75 -12.31 -3.15 -4.85
CA LYS A 75 -10.96 -3.48 -4.31
C LYS A 75 -10.21 -2.23 -3.90
N LEU A 76 -9.41 -2.39 -2.84
CA LEU A 76 -8.34 -1.47 -2.45
C LEU A 76 -7.00 -2.12 -2.79
N VAL A 77 -6.13 -1.39 -3.47
CA VAL A 77 -4.75 -1.81 -3.72
C VAL A 77 -3.80 -0.85 -3.05
N LEU A 78 -2.99 -1.36 -2.14
CA LEU A 78 -1.89 -0.63 -1.52
C LEU A 78 -0.59 -1.02 -2.20
N VAL A 79 0.20 -0.04 -2.60
CA VAL A 79 1.47 -0.24 -3.29
C VAL A 79 2.57 0.50 -2.54
N THR A 80 3.63 -0.22 -2.21
CA THR A 80 4.87 0.33 -1.64
C THR A 80 5.95 0.24 -2.71
N THR A 81 6.49 1.37 -3.14
CA THR A 81 7.52 1.44 -4.17
C THR A 81 8.87 1.85 -3.59
N ALA A 82 9.93 1.36 -4.20
CA ALA A 82 11.28 1.79 -3.92
C ALA A 82 11.48 3.27 -4.29
N GLY A 83 12.41 3.91 -3.60
CA GLY A 83 12.92 5.22 -3.94
C GLY A 83 13.83 5.22 -5.18
N PRO A 84 14.34 6.41 -5.59
CA PRO A 84 15.26 6.52 -6.72
C PRO A 84 16.64 5.92 -6.44
N ASP A 85 16.93 5.57 -5.21
CA ASP A 85 18.18 5.00 -4.69
C ASP A 85 18.15 3.46 -4.59
N GLY A 86 17.06 2.83 -5.00
CA GLY A 86 16.87 1.38 -4.93
C GLY A 86 15.81 0.99 -3.90
N ASN A 87 15.81 -0.26 -3.51
CA ASN A 87 14.82 -0.81 -2.56
C ASN A 87 15.44 -1.34 -1.25
N ASP A 88 16.71 -1.08 -1.01
CA ASP A 88 17.38 -1.54 0.20
C ASP A 88 16.83 -0.83 1.43
N TRP A 89 16.26 -1.62 2.37
CA TRP A 89 15.65 -1.14 3.61
C TRP A 89 14.35 -0.31 3.45
N ASP A 90 13.75 -0.31 2.28
CA ASP A 90 12.51 0.43 2.00
C ASP A 90 11.27 -0.29 2.56
N TRP A 91 11.03 -0.11 3.85
CA TRP A 91 9.85 -0.63 4.52
C TRP A 91 8.73 0.39 4.53
N GLY A 92 7.66 0.10 3.82
CA GLY A 92 6.44 0.92 3.82
C GLY A 92 5.50 0.53 4.95
N VAL A 93 5.18 1.49 5.81
CA VAL A 93 4.22 1.33 6.91
C VAL A 93 2.95 2.11 6.58
N TRP A 94 1.83 1.42 6.48
CA TRP A 94 0.49 1.98 6.41
C TRP A 94 -0.09 2.02 7.82
N ALA A 95 0.27 3.08 8.57
CA ALA A 95 -0.09 3.24 9.97
C ALA A 95 -1.54 3.71 10.11
N ASN A 96 -2.26 3.21 11.13
CA ASN A 96 -3.69 3.47 11.38
C ASN A 96 -4.56 3.27 10.15
N ALA A 97 -4.15 2.35 9.26
CA ALA A 97 -4.86 2.05 8.03
C ALA A 97 -6.23 1.45 8.33
N SER A 98 -7.28 2.07 7.79
CA SER A 98 -8.65 1.68 8.09
C SER A 98 -9.62 1.93 6.95
N LEU A 99 -10.69 1.14 6.94
CA LEU A 99 -11.81 1.23 6.02
C LEU A 99 -13.04 1.77 6.77
N VAL A 100 -13.64 2.83 6.26
CA VAL A 100 -14.81 3.48 6.87
C VAL A 100 -16.07 3.09 6.09
N LYS A 101 -17.10 2.61 6.79
CA LYS A 101 -18.42 2.28 6.23
C LYS A 101 -19.32 3.52 6.13
N LYS A 102 -20.47 3.37 5.46
CA LYS A 102 -21.45 4.46 5.29
C LYS A 102 -22.02 4.98 6.62
N ASP A 103 -22.14 4.11 7.62
CA ASP A 103 -22.63 4.45 8.95
C ASP A 103 -21.56 5.11 9.85
N GLY A 104 -20.34 5.29 9.32
CA GLY A 104 -19.19 5.85 10.04
C GLY A 104 -18.39 4.82 10.84
N SER A 105 -18.83 3.57 10.92
CA SER A 105 -18.06 2.51 11.58
C SER A 105 -16.75 2.26 10.84
N ARG A 106 -15.74 1.83 11.59
CA ARG A 106 -14.38 1.65 11.11
C ARG A 106 -13.94 0.19 11.29
N VAL A 107 -13.23 -0.32 10.29
CA VAL A 107 -12.54 -1.61 10.33
C VAL A 107 -11.05 -1.34 10.10
N TRP A 108 -10.20 -1.82 10.99
CA TRP A 108 -8.76 -1.70 10.82
C TRP A 108 -8.26 -2.66 9.74
N LEU A 109 -7.31 -2.22 8.93
CA LEU A 109 -6.83 -3.02 7.81
C LEU A 109 -6.03 -4.26 8.28
N ASP A 110 -5.41 -4.16 9.45
CA ASP A 110 -4.70 -5.28 10.09
C ASP A 110 -5.64 -6.39 10.60
N GLU A 111 -6.95 -6.11 10.76
CA GLU A 111 -7.98 -7.11 11.08
C GLU A 111 -8.42 -7.91 9.85
N LEU A 112 -8.07 -7.44 8.64
CA LEU A 112 -8.44 -8.07 7.38
C LEU A 112 -7.24 -8.81 6.77
N ASP A 113 -7.54 -9.92 6.08
CA ASP A 113 -6.53 -10.58 5.25
C ASP A 113 -6.62 -10.08 3.81
N PRO A 114 -5.49 -9.70 3.21
CA PRO A 114 -5.47 -9.32 1.81
C PRO A 114 -5.80 -10.53 0.93
N SER A 115 -6.62 -10.34 -0.10
CA SER A 115 -6.90 -11.39 -1.10
C SER A 115 -5.67 -11.70 -1.96
N TYR A 116 -4.70 -10.79 -1.96
CA TYR A 116 -3.39 -10.96 -2.57
C TYR A 116 -2.37 -10.07 -1.88
N ALA A 117 -1.18 -10.59 -1.60
CA ALA A 117 -0.08 -9.81 -1.05
C ALA A 117 1.27 -10.29 -1.57
N VAL A 118 2.13 -9.33 -1.91
CA VAL A 118 3.55 -9.54 -2.21
C VAL A 118 4.35 -8.47 -1.47
N SER A 119 5.43 -8.87 -0.85
CA SER A 119 6.43 -7.99 -0.27
C SER A 119 7.74 -8.18 -1.02
N GLY A 120 8.48 -7.12 -1.31
CA GLY A 120 9.75 -7.18 -2.03
C GLY A 120 10.82 -7.96 -1.27
N SER A 121 10.73 -8.00 0.05
CA SER A 121 11.57 -8.82 0.93
C SER A 121 10.81 -9.14 2.22
N GLY A 122 10.95 -10.35 2.73
CA GLY A 122 10.26 -10.78 3.94
C GLY A 122 8.72 -10.83 3.80
N PRO A 123 8.01 -11.08 4.91
CA PRO A 123 6.55 -11.15 4.91
C PRO A 123 5.89 -9.77 4.99
N VAL A 124 4.61 -9.69 4.63
CA VAL A 124 3.72 -8.63 5.10
C VAL A 124 3.47 -8.84 6.60
N VAL A 125 3.58 -7.79 7.40
CA VAL A 125 3.45 -7.85 8.86
C VAL A 125 2.34 -6.90 9.32
N LYS A 126 1.60 -7.29 10.36
CA LYS A 126 0.51 -6.53 10.95
C LYS A 126 0.90 -6.08 12.36
N ASN A 127 0.65 -4.80 12.70
CA ASN A 127 0.76 -4.19 14.05
C ASN A 127 2.16 -4.19 14.68
N LYS A 128 3.16 -4.64 13.97
CA LYS A 128 4.54 -4.70 14.44
C LYS A 128 5.51 -4.62 13.27
N ASN A 129 6.77 -4.36 13.57
CA ASN A 129 7.84 -4.47 12.60
C ASN A 129 8.40 -5.90 12.55
N LEU A 130 9.40 -6.14 11.70
CA LEU A 130 10.03 -7.45 11.53
C LEU A 130 10.72 -7.99 12.78
N TYR A 131 11.09 -7.11 13.70
CA TYR A 131 11.75 -7.46 14.97
C TYR A 131 10.76 -7.62 16.12
N ASN A 132 9.47 -7.71 15.82
CA ASN A 132 8.37 -7.82 16.80
C ASN A 132 8.22 -6.60 17.72
N ALA A 133 8.79 -5.45 17.34
CA ALA A 133 8.61 -4.18 18.02
C ALA A 133 7.40 -3.42 17.45
N PRO A 134 6.82 -2.46 18.18
CA PRO A 134 5.73 -1.63 17.68
C PRO A 134 6.07 -0.94 16.36
N LEU A 135 5.05 -0.73 15.52
CA LEU A 135 5.20 0.12 14.33
C LEU A 135 5.60 1.54 14.76
N SER A 136 6.48 2.16 14.00
CA SER A 136 6.93 3.52 14.26
C SER A 136 7.24 4.27 12.98
N ILE A 137 6.80 5.53 12.88
CA ILE A 137 7.14 6.45 11.80
C ILE A 137 7.59 7.77 12.44
N GLY A 138 8.81 8.25 12.13
CA GLY A 138 9.34 9.50 12.67
C GLY A 138 9.37 9.55 14.20
N GLY A 139 9.53 8.39 14.86
CA GLY A 139 9.55 8.25 16.32
C GLY A 139 8.17 8.12 16.98
N GLU A 140 7.08 8.33 16.26
CA GLU A 140 5.72 8.09 16.72
C GLU A 140 5.34 6.62 16.59
N LYS A 141 4.71 6.05 17.63
CA LYS A 141 4.29 4.64 17.66
C LYS A 141 2.83 4.49 17.27
N TYR A 142 2.54 3.39 16.59
CA TYR A 142 1.21 3.06 16.09
C TYR A 142 0.82 1.64 16.52
N GLU A 143 -0.42 1.49 17.01
CA GLU A 143 -0.97 0.21 17.43
C GLU A 143 -1.51 -0.59 16.24
N HIS A 144 -2.08 0.11 15.25
CA HIS A 144 -2.66 -0.47 14.05
C HIS A 144 -1.82 -0.17 12.81
N GLY A 145 -1.75 -1.12 11.91
CA GLY A 145 -1.16 -0.92 10.60
C GLY A 145 -0.64 -2.18 9.94
N VAL A 146 -0.29 -2.04 8.68
CA VAL A 146 0.32 -3.09 7.88
C VAL A 146 1.64 -2.60 7.30
N LEU A 147 2.61 -3.49 7.23
CA LEU A 147 3.97 -3.20 6.78
C LEU A 147 4.36 -4.19 5.68
N CYS A 148 4.92 -3.68 4.59
CA CYS A 148 5.58 -4.50 3.57
C CYS A 148 6.83 -3.81 3.04
N HIS A 149 7.76 -4.59 2.54
CA HIS A 149 8.97 -4.08 1.88
C HIS A 149 8.65 -3.64 0.46
N ALA A 150 9.31 -2.58 -0.02
CA ALA A 150 9.31 -2.24 -1.44
C ALA A 150 10.07 -3.30 -2.27
N ASN A 151 9.63 -3.67 -3.43
CA ASN A 151 8.37 -3.26 -4.03
C ASN A 151 7.27 -4.21 -3.58
N GLY A 152 6.24 -3.68 -2.96
CA GLY A 152 5.18 -4.48 -2.36
C GLY A 152 3.78 -4.08 -2.83
N VAL A 153 2.89 -5.05 -2.84
CA VAL A 153 1.47 -4.87 -3.19
C VAL A 153 0.60 -5.65 -2.22
N MET A 154 -0.44 -5.02 -1.73
CA MET A 154 -1.52 -5.68 -0.99
C MET A 154 -2.86 -5.34 -1.64
N VAL A 155 -3.74 -6.32 -1.79
CA VAL A 155 -5.08 -6.16 -2.37
C VAL A 155 -6.12 -6.64 -1.36
N PHE A 156 -7.08 -5.78 -1.07
CA PHE A 156 -8.21 -6.07 -0.19
C PHE A 156 -9.52 -6.03 -0.97
N ASP A 157 -10.36 -7.02 -0.77
CA ASP A 157 -11.71 -7.05 -1.33
C ASP A 157 -12.63 -6.19 -0.47
N LEU A 158 -13.32 -5.23 -1.10
CA LEU A 158 -14.14 -4.24 -0.40
C LEU A 158 -15.63 -4.59 -0.40
N ASN A 159 -16.07 -5.41 -1.34
CA ASN A 159 -17.48 -5.81 -1.51
C ASN A 159 -18.45 -4.61 -1.59
N LYS A 160 -17.96 -3.42 -1.94
CA LYS A 160 -18.70 -2.13 -1.98
C LYS A 160 -19.28 -1.68 -0.63
N GLU A 161 -18.76 -2.23 0.48
CA GLU A 161 -19.24 -1.92 1.83
C GLU A 161 -18.67 -0.61 2.38
N TYR A 162 -17.51 -0.20 1.87
CA TYR A 162 -16.75 0.92 2.39
C TYR A 162 -16.87 2.16 1.51
N VAL A 163 -16.79 3.33 2.14
CA VAL A 163 -16.89 4.62 1.46
C VAL A 163 -15.57 5.40 1.46
N ARG A 164 -14.65 5.07 2.40
CA ARG A 164 -13.39 5.79 2.55
C ARG A 164 -12.30 4.88 3.12
N PHE A 165 -11.09 5.07 2.64
CA PHE A 165 -9.84 4.60 3.24
C PHE A 165 -9.13 5.76 3.91
N GLU A 166 -8.52 5.51 5.06
CA GLU A 166 -7.68 6.46 5.81
C GLU A 166 -6.45 5.73 6.35
N ALA A 167 -5.29 6.40 6.30
CA ALA A 167 -4.04 5.94 6.88
C ALA A 167 -3.15 7.11 7.28
#